data_36e4f2b71070bff3ee4e0aa94f36d1eb
#
_entry.id   36e4f2b71070bff3ee4e0aa94f36d1eb
#
_cell.length_a   1.000
_cell.length_b   1.000
_cell.length_c   1.000
_cell.angle_alpha   90.00
_cell.angle_beta   90.00
_cell.angle_gamma   90.00
#
_symmetry.space_group_name_H-M   'P 1'
#
loop_
_entity.id
_entity.type
_entity.pdbx_description
1 polymer ?
#
loop_
_entity_poly.entity_id
_entity_poly.type
_entity_poly.pdbx_seq_one_letter_code
_entity_poly.pdbx_strand_id
1 'polypeptide(L)'
;MKLRKKVLAGLLAAAMTAGLLAGCGGEEKSGGGGGGSAEQVLNISTNSVVVGLNPLVNTTGPDNKAHNMIYDPLVRDRSAKDNTDEIVPAAAESWDVSEDGLTYTFHMNPDAKWSDGSKVTANDFEFTFKKMADPNTAATNAWLFDGVIENFSEALYNNGKTPDEIGVAATDENTLEIQLVHPASYFLELVAGSVYPVNESKYEEFGSDYGTAPDKTVYNGPLKVTTWNQNTEMNLEQNDQYWGKDDMKLQKVNLRIIQDPSTAVQAFINGELDVVSTSDTNWGKTISSAGDSEEITVPTNAPEFFMFNLKNEYLSNTKIRQALSIAFDRQEMVDALRDGKSEPIYSLMPDTMKVGEKTYTELVDGKNHFVSEMQEQYPDPKVLLQEGLQELGKSTDPSQVTIRYASRGTDELSKKIGEWMKQTWEENLGINVQIDMMEWNIMWDKIDAGDYDIAQGGWGPYYNEPSAFLQLFDPDNGYFNSAKTGWTNEESKQYKELLEKAKNIVDDKEKAEIYLEAENLVVGNALIAPTYLEASPTYVKNYVKNYFVTTNGTVDFSQVSIEK
;
A
#
# COMPACT_ATOMS: atom_id res chain seq x y z
N MET A 1 -30.49 -58.80 -17.90
CA MET A 1 -31.59 -57.82 -18.09
C MET A 1 -31.03 -56.59 -18.78
N LYS A 2 -30.71 -56.75 -20.05
CA LYS A 2 -30.29 -55.69 -20.97
C LYS A 2 -31.47 -55.46 -21.91
N LEU A 3 -32.08 -54.29 -21.91
CA LEU A 3 -32.91 -53.69 -22.97
C LEU A 3 -33.87 -52.67 -22.34
N ARG A 4 -33.47 -51.40 -22.26
CA ARG A 4 -34.36 -50.24 -22.16
C ARG A 4 -33.54 -48.96 -21.84
N LYS A 5 -32.58 -48.63 -22.68
CA LYS A 5 -31.93 -47.30 -22.72
C LYS A 5 -31.47 -46.94 -24.13
N LYS A 6 -32.39 -46.94 -25.09
CA LYS A 6 -32.16 -46.44 -26.45
C LYS A 6 -33.49 -45.99 -27.11
N VAL A 7 -34.21 -45.07 -26.52
CA VAL A 7 -35.33 -44.33 -27.18
C VAL A 7 -35.58 -43.08 -26.37
N LEU A 8 -34.70 -42.10 -26.36
CA LEU A 8 -34.95 -40.71 -25.93
C LEU A 8 -33.85 -39.76 -26.37
N ALA A 9 -33.30 -39.96 -27.54
CA ALA A 9 -32.28 -39.09 -28.15
C ALA A 9 -32.61 -38.74 -29.61
N GLY A 10 -33.87 -38.56 -29.93
CA GLY A 10 -34.33 -38.41 -31.31
C GLY A 10 -35.48 -37.41 -31.55
N LEU A 11 -35.70 -36.41 -30.63
CA LEU A 11 -36.82 -35.47 -30.80
C LEU A 11 -36.55 -34.02 -30.35
N LEU A 12 -35.29 -33.56 -30.51
CA LEU A 12 -34.93 -32.15 -30.23
C LEU A 12 -34.05 -31.52 -31.30
N ALA A 13 -34.12 -31.94 -32.54
CA ALA A 13 -33.33 -31.45 -33.67
C ALA A 13 -34.20 -31.04 -34.87
N ALA A 14 -35.42 -30.49 -34.67
CA ALA A 14 -36.30 -30.10 -35.77
C ALA A 14 -37.21 -28.90 -35.44
N ALA A 15 -36.64 -27.82 -34.86
CA ALA A 15 -37.39 -26.57 -34.61
C ALA A 15 -36.52 -25.31 -34.66
N MET A 16 -35.51 -25.25 -35.55
CA MET A 16 -34.75 -24.01 -35.78
C MET A 16 -34.39 -23.84 -37.26
N THR A 17 -35.37 -23.87 -38.15
CA THR A 17 -35.22 -23.45 -39.55
C THR A 17 -36.58 -23.05 -40.14
N ALA A 18 -37.15 -21.90 -39.69
CA ALA A 18 -38.18 -21.18 -40.43
C ALA A 18 -38.31 -19.77 -39.84
N GLY A 19 -37.57 -18.81 -40.37
CA GLY A 19 -37.67 -17.42 -39.92
C GLY A 19 -36.71 -16.44 -40.60
N LEU A 20 -36.31 -16.73 -41.82
CA LEU A 20 -35.58 -15.78 -42.67
C LEU A 20 -36.30 -15.74 -44.05
N LEU A 21 -37.13 -14.72 -44.26
CA LEU A 21 -37.51 -14.17 -45.55
C LEU A 21 -38.87 -13.42 -45.43
N ALA A 22 -38.79 -12.12 -45.10
CA ALA A 22 -39.74 -11.13 -45.61
C ALA A 22 -39.39 -9.74 -45.07
N GLY A 23 -39.03 -8.82 -45.92
CA GLY A 23 -38.93 -7.41 -45.58
C GLY A 23 -37.87 -6.63 -46.35
N CYS A 24 -37.92 -6.63 -47.67
CA CYS A 24 -37.34 -5.57 -48.49
C CYS A 24 -38.32 -4.38 -48.55
N GLY A 25 -37.77 -3.16 -48.36
CA GLY A 25 -38.40 -1.94 -48.90
C GLY A 25 -38.39 -0.75 -47.93
N GLY A 26 -37.60 0.29 -48.28
CA GLY A 26 -37.79 1.63 -47.72
C GLY A 26 -36.46 2.36 -47.46
N GLU A 27 -35.86 2.95 -48.49
CA GLU A 27 -34.89 4.04 -48.32
C GLU A 27 -35.59 5.25 -47.71
N GLU A 28 -35.10 5.66 -46.52
CA GLU A 28 -35.18 7.07 -46.15
C GLU A 28 -33.82 7.50 -45.60
N LYS A 29 -33.16 8.35 -46.35
CA LYS A 29 -32.03 9.14 -45.90
C LYS A 29 -32.52 10.15 -44.86
N SER A 30 -32.12 10.03 -43.63
CA SER A 30 -32.01 11.17 -42.74
C SER A 30 -30.61 11.20 -42.14
N GLY A 31 -29.85 12.20 -42.56
CA GLY A 31 -28.59 12.54 -41.95
C GLY A 31 -28.82 13.08 -40.55
N GLY A 32 -28.07 12.58 -39.61
CA GLY A 32 -27.97 13.05 -38.24
C GLY A 32 -26.75 12.39 -37.65
N GLY A 33 -25.60 13.07 -37.73
CA GLY A 33 -24.40 12.69 -37.00
C GLY A 33 -24.67 12.82 -35.49
N GLY A 34 -25.03 11.74 -34.88
CA GLY A 34 -24.95 11.58 -33.43
C GLY A 34 -23.70 10.75 -33.15
N GLY A 35 -22.61 11.40 -32.80
CA GLY A 35 -21.51 10.71 -32.12
C GLY A 35 -22.09 10.13 -30.83
N GLY A 36 -22.34 8.84 -30.80
CA GLY A 36 -22.66 8.15 -29.54
C GLY A 36 -21.47 8.36 -28.60
N SER A 37 -21.70 9.06 -27.49
CA SER A 37 -20.68 9.12 -26.42
C SER A 37 -20.37 7.68 -26.02
N ALA A 38 -19.08 7.34 -26.00
CA ALA A 38 -18.63 6.04 -25.50
C ALA A 38 -19.24 5.78 -24.12
N GLU A 39 -19.69 4.55 -23.89
CA GLU A 39 -20.21 4.15 -22.58
C GLU A 39 -19.09 4.31 -21.55
N GLN A 40 -19.35 5.10 -20.50
CA GLN A 40 -18.38 5.45 -19.46
C GLN A 40 -18.29 4.34 -18.42
N VAL A 41 -17.82 3.16 -18.82
CA VAL A 41 -17.69 1.95 -18.00
C VAL A 41 -16.23 1.54 -17.93
N LEU A 42 -15.71 1.37 -16.71
CA LEU A 42 -14.37 0.89 -16.42
C LEU A 42 -14.44 -0.53 -15.85
N ASN A 43 -13.71 -1.46 -16.47
CA ASN A 43 -13.62 -2.86 -16.02
C ASN A 43 -12.25 -3.11 -15.40
N ILE A 44 -12.21 -3.37 -14.11
CA ILE A 44 -10.98 -3.60 -13.35
C ILE A 44 -11.08 -4.90 -12.55
N SER A 45 -9.96 -5.32 -11.97
CA SER A 45 -9.93 -6.49 -11.09
C SER A 45 -9.18 -6.24 -9.79
N THR A 46 -9.44 -7.16 -8.85
CA THR A 46 -8.64 -7.34 -7.64
C THR A 46 -8.30 -8.83 -7.48
N ASN A 47 -7.17 -9.12 -6.84
CA ASN A 47 -6.67 -10.48 -6.65
C ASN A 47 -7.24 -11.19 -5.43
N SER A 48 -8.02 -10.52 -4.61
CA SER A 48 -8.62 -11.06 -3.40
C SER A 48 -10.03 -10.49 -3.19
N VAL A 49 -10.78 -11.12 -2.30
CA VAL A 49 -12.15 -10.71 -1.99
C VAL A 49 -12.19 -9.38 -1.24
N VAL A 50 -13.20 -8.57 -1.52
CA VAL A 50 -13.60 -7.46 -0.64
C VAL A 50 -14.36 -8.09 0.54
N VAL A 51 -13.86 -7.88 1.75
CA VAL A 51 -14.40 -8.50 2.97
C VAL A 51 -15.61 -7.73 3.49
N GLY A 52 -15.55 -6.39 3.42
CA GLY A 52 -16.62 -5.53 3.91
C GLY A 52 -16.48 -4.08 3.46
N LEU A 53 -17.56 -3.32 3.65
CA LEU A 53 -17.65 -1.90 3.33
C LEU A 53 -17.57 -1.00 4.59
N ASN A 54 -17.31 -1.59 5.76
CA ASN A 54 -17.12 -0.84 7.00
C ASN A 54 -15.65 -0.38 7.10
N PRO A 55 -15.34 0.92 6.94
CA PRO A 55 -13.96 1.40 6.89
C PRO A 55 -13.23 1.32 8.25
N LEU A 56 -13.93 1.11 9.35
CA LEU A 56 -13.31 0.96 10.67
C LEU A 56 -12.60 -0.39 10.84
N VAL A 57 -13.14 -1.47 10.25
CA VAL A 57 -12.67 -2.84 10.52
C VAL A 57 -12.26 -3.64 9.27
N ASN A 58 -12.62 -3.17 8.09
CA ASN A 58 -12.28 -3.81 6.81
C ASN A 58 -11.25 -2.92 6.10
N THR A 59 -9.97 -3.28 6.18
CA THR A 59 -8.86 -2.45 5.66
C THR A 59 -7.82 -3.27 4.89
N THR A 60 -8.23 -4.41 4.32
CA THR A 60 -7.36 -5.13 3.38
C THR A 60 -7.17 -4.34 2.08
N GLY A 61 -6.17 -4.66 1.28
CA GLY A 61 -5.95 -3.95 0.01
C GLY A 61 -7.20 -3.88 -0.89
N PRO A 62 -7.95 -4.99 -1.11
CA PRO A 62 -9.23 -4.94 -1.84
C PRO A 62 -10.30 -4.07 -1.18
N ASP A 63 -10.39 -4.08 0.17
CA ASP A 63 -11.35 -3.24 0.90
C ASP A 63 -11.00 -1.75 0.71
N ASN A 64 -9.72 -1.38 0.89
CA ASN A 64 -9.24 -0.01 0.69
C ASN A 64 -9.48 0.47 -0.75
N LYS A 65 -9.29 -0.40 -1.74
CA LYS A 65 -9.62 -0.09 -3.14
C LYS A 65 -11.12 0.20 -3.32
N ALA A 66 -11.98 -0.56 -2.67
CA ALA A 66 -13.44 -0.33 -2.68
C ALA A 66 -13.77 0.97 -1.92
N HIS A 67 -13.20 1.19 -0.73
CA HIS A 67 -13.43 2.40 0.07
C HIS A 67 -13.05 3.68 -0.68
N ASN A 68 -11.90 3.68 -1.38
CA ASN A 68 -11.47 4.82 -2.19
C ASN A 68 -12.46 5.17 -3.33
N MET A 69 -13.25 4.22 -3.80
CA MET A 69 -14.30 4.45 -4.81
C MET A 69 -15.61 4.98 -4.21
N ILE A 70 -15.94 4.57 -2.98
CA ILE A 70 -17.28 4.78 -2.40
C ILE A 70 -17.33 5.81 -1.29
N TYR A 71 -16.18 6.21 -0.74
CA TYR A 71 -16.09 7.21 0.31
C TYR A 71 -15.17 8.37 -0.08
N ASP A 72 -15.49 9.55 0.41
CA ASP A 72 -14.65 10.74 0.38
C ASP A 72 -14.09 10.97 1.78
N PRO A 73 -12.76 10.93 1.97
CA PRO A 73 -12.11 11.32 3.22
C PRO A 73 -12.19 12.85 3.44
N LEU A 74 -11.62 13.38 4.52
CA LEU A 74 -11.52 14.85 4.73
C LEU A 74 -10.78 15.52 3.57
N VAL A 75 -9.63 14.98 3.22
CA VAL A 75 -8.78 15.39 2.09
C VAL A 75 -8.35 14.13 1.33
N ARG A 76 -8.04 14.25 0.06
CA ARG A 76 -7.71 13.11 -0.82
C ARG A 76 -6.28 13.23 -1.35
N ASP A 77 -5.57 12.12 -1.36
CA ASP A 77 -4.32 11.97 -2.11
C ASP A 77 -4.63 11.76 -3.60
N ARG A 78 -4.03 12.54 -4.46
CA ARG A 78 -4.22 12.53 -5.90
C ARG A 78 -2.89 12.60 -6.61
N SER A 79 -2.69 11.79 -7.65
CA SER A 79 -1.53 11.89 -8.53
C SER A 79 -1.87 12.66 -9.80
N ALA A 80 -0.91 13.45 -10.28
CA ALA A 80 -0.97 14.13 -11.56
C ALA A 80 -0.24 13.33 -12.66
N LYS A 81 -0.32 13.81 -13.90
CA LYS A 81 0.28 13.16 -15.07
C LYS A 81 1.80 13.02 -15.00
N ASP A 82 2.47 13.89 -14.26
CA ASP A 82 3.92 13.87 -14.03
C ASP A 82 4.34 13.02 -12.83
N ASN A 83 3.41 12.23 -12.27
CA ASN A 83 3.55 11.41 -11.07
C ASN A 83 3.87 12.22 -9.80
N THR A 84 3.46 13.48 -9.75
CA THR A 84 3.48 14.26 -8.50
C THR A 84 2.21 14.02 -7.72
N ASP A 85 2.35 13.66 -6.45
CA ASP A 85 1.23 13.46 -5.55
C ASP A 85 0.96 14.76 -4.79
N GLU A 86 -0.32 15.10 -4.65
CA GLU A 86 -0.80 16.29 -3.95
C GLU A 86 -2.00 15.95 -3.05
N ILE A 87 -2.13 16.65 -1.95
CA ILE A 87 -3.33 16.59 -1.10
C ILE A 87 -4.33 17.62 -1.61
N VAL A 88 -5.52 17.16 -1.94
CA VAL A 88 -6.60 18.00 -2.48
C VAL A 88 -7.85 17.94 -1.60
N PRO A 89 -8.72 18.97 -1.66
CA PRO A 89 -10.03 18.95 -1.00
C PRO A 89 -10.89 17.74 -1.39
N ALA A 90 -11.67 17.23 -0.43
CA ALA A 90 -12.64 16.15 -0.64
C ALA A 90 -13.93 16.44 0.17
N ALA A 91 -14.21 15.71 1.25
CA ALA A 91 -15.34 16.05 2.13
C ALA A 91 -15.15 17.36 2.88
N ALA A 92 -13.91 17.81 3.11
CA ALA A 92 -13.59 19.18 3.49
C ALA A 92 -13.20 19.99 2.24
N GLU A 93 -13.71 21.22 2.10
CA GLU A 93 -13.35 22.12 1.00
C GLU A 93 -12.03 22.86 1.25
N SER A 94 -11.62 22.98 2.52
CA SER A 94 -10.37 23.63 2.94
C SER A 94 -10.01 23.25 4.38
N TRP A 95 -8.79 23.60 4.79
CA TRP A 95 -8.33 23.43 6.16
C TRP A 95 -7.32 24.51 6.54
N ASP A 96 -7.22 24.77 7.84
CA ASP A 96 -6.22 25.65 8.45
C ASP A 96 -5.35 24.84 9.42
N VAL A 97 -4.09 25.24 9.56
CA VAL A 97 -3.14 24.67 10.53
C VAL A 97 -2.64 25.80 11.42
N SER A 98 -2.66 25.61 12.74
CA SER A 98 -2.16 26.60 13.70
C SER A 98 -0.64 26.82 13.53
N GLU A 99 -0.14 28.00 13.97
CA GLU A 99 1.29 28.36 13.86
C GLU A 99 2.24 27.34 14.54
N ASP A 100 1.77 26.67 15.58
CA ASP A 100 2.52 25.64 16.30
C ASP A 100 2.38 24.24 15.68
N GLY A 101 1.58 24.10 14.61
CA GLY A 101 1.34 22.84 13.92
C GLY A 101 0.53 21.80 14.71
N LEU A 102 -0.12 22.22 15.82
CA LEU A 102 -0.82 21.30 16.71
C LEU A 102 -2.32 21.20 16.44
N THR A 103 -2.93 22.21 15.83
CA THR A 103 -4.37 22.23 15.58
C THR A 103 -4.66 22.28 14.09
N TYR A 104 -5.44 21.32 13.62
CA TYR A 104 -5.98 21.28 12.25
C TYR A 104 -7.48 21.58 12.31
N THR A 105 -7.92 22.58 11.56
CA THR A 105 -9.33 22.99 11.45
C THR A 105 -9.80 22.71 10.03
N PHE A 106 -10.67 21.74 9.85
CA PHE A 106 -11.25 21.37 8.54
C PHE A 106 -12.60 22.04 8.36
N HIS A 107 -12.79 22.69 7.20
CA HIS A 107 -14.05 23.30 6.79
C HIS A 107 -14.78 22.35 5.84
N MET A 108 -15.92 21.82 6.28
CA MET A 108 -16.65 20.82 5.51
C MET A 108 -17.26 21.42 4.24
N ASN A 109 -17.21 20.67 3.15
CA ASN A 109 -17.83 21.05 1.89
C ASN A 109 -19.37 21.10 2.08
N PRO A 110 -20.03 22.26 1.90
CA PRO A 110 -21.47 22.41 2.14
C PRO A 110 -22.34 21.59 1.19
N ASP A 111 -21.78 21.16 0.03
CA ASP A 111 -22.44 20.35 -0.96
C ASP A 111 -22.21 18.84 -0.76
N ALA A 112 -21.34 18.44 0.18
CA ALA A 112 -21.08 17.04 0.50
C ALA A 112 -22.32 16.37 1.09
N LYS A 113 -22.72 15.24 0.47
CA LYS A 113 -23.91 14.46 0.85
C LYS A 113 -23.64 12.99 0.84
N TRP A 114 -24.33 12.30 1.73
CA TRP A 114 -24.49 10.86 1.68
C TRP A 114 -25.42 10.47 0.52
N SER A 115 -25.32 9.24 0.05
CA SER A 115 -26.12 8.70 -1.06
C SER A 115 -27.62 8.63 -0.78
N ASP A 116 -28.05 8.74 0.48
CA ASP A 116 -29.45 8.87 0.88
C ASP A 116 -29.96 10.33 0.87
N GLY A 117 -29.09 11.29 0.54
CA GLY A 117 -29.36 12.72 0.45
C GLY A 117 -29.15 13.49 1.75
N SER A 118 -28.83 12.86 2.87
CA SER A 118 -28.44 13.55 4.10
C SER A 118 -27.07 14.23 3.92
N LYS A 119 -26.80 15.28 4.70
CA LYS A 119 -25.52 16.00 4.64
C LYS A 119 -24.39 15.15 5.24
N VAL A 120 -23.19 15.27 4.68
CA VAL A 120 -21.95 14.90 5.35
C VAL A 120 -21.53 16.09 6.22
N THR A 121 -21.25 15.85 7.48
CA THR A 121 -20.95 16.88 8.47
C THR A 121 -19.68 16.57 9.25
N ALA A 122 -19.16 17.55 9.97
CA ALA A 122 -18.05 17.37 10.91
C ALA A 122 -18.35 16.29 11.98
N ASN A 123 -19.64 16.12 12.35
CA ASN A 123 -20.05 15.11 13.33
C ASN A 123 -19.80 13.69 12.82
N ASP A 124 -19.95 13.42 11.51
CA ASP A 124 -19.67 12.09 10.95
C ASP A 124 -18.18 11.72 11.11
N PHE A 125 -17.29 12.69 10.98
CA PHE A 125 -15.84 12.48 11.18
C PHE A 125 -15.48 12.40 12.67
N GLU A 126 -16.04 13.26 13.53
CA GLU A 126 -15.87 13.16 14.98
C GLU A 126 -16.30 11.78 15.48
N PHE A 127 -17.49 11.31 15.06
CA PHE A 127 -17.97 9.96 15.36
C PHE A 127 -16.98 8.88 14.89
N THR A 128 -16.47 9.02 13.67
CA THR A 128 -15.49 8.07 13.12
C THR A 128 -14.24 7.97 13.99
N PHE A 129 -13.61 9.09 14.34
CA PHE A 129 -12.43 9.10 15.18
C PHE A 129 -12.70 8.56 16.58
N LYS A 130 -13.86 8.89 17.18
CA LYS A 130 -14.28 8.32 18.46
C LYS A 130 -14.44 6.82 18.39
N LYS A 131 -15.03 6.29 17.29
CA LYS A 131 -15.11 4.84 17.06
C LYS A 131 -13.75 4.20 16.84
N MET A 132 -12.82 4.89 16.19
CA MET A 132 -11.45 4.40 16.05
C MET A 132 -10.73 4.32 17.41
N ALA A 133 -10.95 5.28 18.30
CA ALA A 133 -10.37 5.30 19.64
C ALA A 133 -11.08 4.37 20.64
N ASP A 134 -12.27 3.83 20.30
CA ASP A 134 -13.00 2.88 21.15
C ASP A 134 -12.41 1.46 20.99
N PRO A 135 -11.79 0.88 22.03
CA PRO A 135 -11.22 -0.46 21.96
C PRO A 135 -12.26 -1.55 21.64
N ASN A 136 -13.56 -1.30 21.92
CA ASN A 136 -14.63 -2.25 21.60
C ASN A 136 -14.95 -2.29 20.10
N THR A 137 -14.59 -1.26 19.34
CA THR A 137 -14.72 -1.25 17.87
C THR A 137 -13.69 -2.17 17.22
N ALA A 138 -12.52 -2.35 17.84
CA ALA A 138 -11.38 -3.06 17.28
C ALA A 138 -10.99 -2.52 15.89
N ALA A 139 -10.97 -1.19 15.76
CA ALA A 139 -10.67 -0.51 14.50
C ALA A 139 -9.24 -0.84 14.05
N THR A 140 -9.11 -1.35 12.83
CA THR A 140 -7.82 -1.89 12.33
C THR A 140 -6.74 -0.85 12.15
N ASN A 141 -7.10 0.40 11.82
CA ASN A 141 -6.17 1.51 11.59
C ASN A 141 -6.02 2.44 12.81
N ALA A 142 -6.61 2.11 13.97
CA ALA A 142 -6.54 2.95 15.17
C ALA A 142 -5.09 3.24 15.62
N TRP A 143 -4.20 2.27 15.51
CA TRP A 143 -2.80 2.40 15.88
C TRP A 143 -2.02 3.50 15.13
N LEU A 144 -2.51 3.93 13.95
CA LEU A 144 -1.91 5.01 13.16
C LEU A 144 -2.01 6.38 13.86
N PHE A 145 -2.96 6.54 14.77
CA PHE A 145 -3.22 7.76 15.52
C PHE A 145 -2.73 7.70 16.97
N ASP A 146 -2.12 6.56 17.35
CA ASP A 146 -1.48 6.36 18.64
C ASP A 146 -0.30 7.34 18.82
N GLY A 147 -0.37 8.18 19.87
CA GLY A 147 0.62 9.22 20.11
C GLY A 147 0.58 10.40 19.11
N VAL A 148 -0.41 10.48 18.23
CA VAL A 148 -0.59 11.56 17.24
C VAL A 148 -1.69 12.53 17.67
N ILE A 149 -2.90 12.03 17.95
CA ILE A 149 -4.04 12.85 18.39
C ILE A 149 -4.10 12.89 19.92
N GLU A 150 -4.40 14.05 20.49
CA GLU A 150 -4.50 14.26 21.95
C GLU A 150 -5.48 13.25 22.57
N ASN A 151 -5.07 12.62 23.68
CA ASN A 151 -5.83 11.61 24.45
C ASN A 151 -6.25 10.34 23.67
N PHE A 152 -5.85 10.19 22.39
CA PHE A 152 -6.27 9.05 21.57
C PHE A 152 -5.70 7.72 22.09
N SER A 153 -4.41 7.71 22.44
CA SER A 153 -3.74 6.54 23.03
C SER A 153 -4.39 6.12 24.34
N GLU A 154 -4.67 7.07 25.21
CA GLU A 154 -5.28 6.84 26.51
C GLU A 154 -6.68 6.23 26.36
N ALA A 155 -7.45 6.68 25.38
CA ALA A 155 -8.77 6.14 25.09
C ALA A 155 -8.65 4.73 24.49
N LEU A 156 -7.81 4.55 23.46
CA LEU A 156 -7.61 3.28 22.75
C LEU A 156 -7.17 2.15 23.69
N TYR A 157 -6.29 2.45 24.67
CA TYR A 157 -5.76 1.45 25.60
C TYR A 157 -6.45 1.45 26.98
N ASN A 158 -7.59 2.15 27.13
CA ASN A 158 -8.32 2.29 28.40
C ASN A 158 -7.46 2.84 29.56
N ASN A 159 -6.58 3.79 29.29
CA ASN A 159 -5.63 4.39 30.23
C ASN A 159 -6.19 5.67 30.88
N GLY A 160 -7.47 5.67 31.27
CA GLY A 160 -8.08 6.74 32.04
C GLY A 160 -8.76 7.82 31.23
N LYS A 161 -8.84 7.66 29.90
CA LYS A 161 -9.64 8.50 29.00
C LYS A 161 -10.68 7.64 28.26
N THR A 162 -11.71 8.33 27.78
CA THR A 162 -12.78 7.75 26.96
C THR A 162 -12.69 8.27 25.53
N PRO A 163 -13.30 7.61 24.54
CA PRO A 163 -13.37 8.12 23.16
C PRO A 163 -13.98 9.52 23.04
N ASP A 164 -14.80 9.97 23.99
CA ASP A 164 -15.37 11.32 23.99
C ASP A 164 -14.38 12.42 24.43
N GLU A 165 -13.22 12.04 24.97
CA GLU A 165 -12.20 12.97 25.48
C GLU A 165 -10.99 13.11 24.55
N ILE A 166 -11.01 12.48 23.36
CA ILE A 166 -9.93 12.64 22.38
C ILE A 166 -9.92 14.06 21.79
N GLY A 167 -8.77 14.49 21.30
CA GLY A 167 -8.59 15.80 20.68
C GLY A 167 -9.27 15.94 19.31
N VAL A 168 -10.52 15.49 19.16
CA VAL A 168 -11.32 15.63 17.93
C VAL A 168 -12.69 16.16 18.30
N ALA A 169 -13.10 17.29 17.73
CA ALA A 169 -14.37 17.91 18.02
C ALA A 169 -15.01 18.56 16.78
N ALA A 170 -16.28 18.26 16.53
CA ALA A 170 -17.11 19.06 15.64
C ALA A 170 -17.59 20.31 16.42
N THR A 171 -16.98 21.47 16.15
CA THR A 171 -17.36 22.72 16.81
C THR A 171 -18.71 23.23 16.32
N ASP A 172 -19.07 22.86 15.10
CA ASP A 172 -20.39 22.96 14.49
C ASP A 172 -20.53 21.92 13.34
N GLU A 173 -21.67 21.89 12.63
CA GLU A 173 -21.89 20.94 11.53
C GLU A 173 -20.87 21.04 10.38
N ASN A 174 -20.21 22.18 10.23
CA ASN A 174 -19.32 22.47 9.11
C ASN A 174 -17.85 22.58 9.52
N THR A 175 -17.51 22.46 10.80
CA THR A 175 -16.15 22.70 11.30
C THR A 175 -15.72 21.56 12.20
N LEU A 176 -14.67 20.84 11.78
CA LEU A 176 -14.00 19.80 12.55
C LEU A 176 -12.63 20.32 13.00
N GLU A 177 -12.39 20.30 14.31
CA GLU A 177 -11.10 20.63 14.90
C GLU A 177 -10.41 19.36 15.42
N ILE A 178 -9.14 19.20 15.09
CA ILE A 178 -8.31 18.06 15.52
C ILE A 178 -7.05 18.60 16.20
N GLN A 179 -6.85 18.24 17.46
CA GLN A 179 -5.72 18.62 18.28
C GLN A 179 -4.69 17.48 18.31
N LEU A 180 -3.45 17.78 17.92
CA LEU A 180 -2.34 16.84 17.94
C LEU A 180 -1.51 16.94 19.23
N VAL A 181 -0.82 15.87 19.57
CA VAL A 181 0.15 15.80 20.70
C VAL A 181 1.47 16.50 20.34
N HIS A 182 1.87 16.42 19.07
CA HIS A 182 3.08 17.01 18.52
C HIS A 182 2.84 17.44 17.07
N PRO A 183 3.61 18.37 16.51
CA PRO A 183 3.49 18.75 15.10
C PRO A 183 3.76 17.54 14.18
N ALA A 184 2.84 17.27 13.26
CA ALA A 184 2.92 16.15 12.31
C ALA A 184 2.64 16.67 10.90
N SER A 185 3.68 16.99 10.12
CA SER A 185 3.56 17.47 8.74
C SER A 185 2.84 16.47 7.82
N TYR A 186 2.92 15.18 8.16
CA TYR A 186 2.29 14.07 7.45
C TYR A 186 0.81 13.85 7.82
N PHE A 187 0.23 14.63 8.73
CA PHE A 187 -1.12 14.38 9.25
C PHE A 187 -2.20 14.39 8.15
N LEU A 188 -2.08 15.29 7.16
CA LEU A 188 -3.02 15.33 6.03
C LEU A 188 -2.96 14.06 5.17
N GLU A 189 -1.77 13.53 4.92
CA GLU A 189 -1.60 12.26 4.19
C GLU A 189 -2.18 11.09 4.98
N LEU A 190 -1.97 11.09 6.30
CA LEU A 190 -2.49 10.07 7.19
C LEU A 190 -4.02 10.01 7.16
N VAL A 191 -4.70 11.16 7.23
CA VAL A 191 -6.17 11.20 7.17
C VAL A 191 -6.71 10.94 5.76
N ALA A 192 -5.98 11.33 4.70
CA ALA A 192 -6.35 11.06 3.31
C ALA A 192 -6.44 9.57 2.99
N GLY A 193 -5.50 8.78 3.51
CA GLY A 193 -5.38 7.35 3.21
C GLY A 193 -6.05 6.40 4.20
N SER A 194 -6.42 6.88 5.41
CA SER A 194 -6.80 5.98 6.51
C SER A 194 -8.13 6.30 7.17
N VAL A 195 -8.74 7.45 6.91
CA VAL A 195 -9.98 7.88 7.59
C VAL A 195 -11.08 8.17 6.58
N TYR A 196 -12.04 7.27 6.51
CA TYR A 196 -13.28 7.47 5.77
C TYR A 196 -14.44 7.69 6.75
N PRO A 197 -15.36 8.61 6.46
CA PRO A 197 -16.45 8.92 7.38
C PRO A 197 -17.43 7.75 7.52
N VAL A 198 -17.97 7.63 8.71
CA VAL A 198 -19.03 6.69 9.05
C VAL A 198 -20.29 7.48 9.40
N ASN A 199 -21.39 7.20 8.73
CA ASN A 199 -22.67 7.81 9.07
C ASN A 199 -23.19 7.21 10.39
N GLU A 200 -23.22 8.02 11.46
CA GLU A 200 -23.59 7.57 12.81
C GLU A 200 -24.95 6.90 12.84
N SER A 201 -25.97 7.53 12.24
CA SER A 201 -27.35 6.99 12.24
C SER A 201 -27.44 5.61 11.60
N LYS A 202 -26.70 5.39 10.50
CA LYS A 202 -26.66 4.09 9.81
C LYS A 202 -25.82 3.06 10.55
N TYR A 203 -24.73 3.51 11.17
CA TYR A 203 -23.91 2.64 12.02
C TYR A 203 -24.72 2.11 13.21
N GLU A 204 -25.50 2.98 13.86
CA GLU A 204 -26.37 2.58 14.97
C GLU A 204 -27.56 1.72 14.51
N GLU A 205 -28.16 2.04 13.33
CA GLU A 205 -29.26 1.28 12.75
C GLU A 205 -28.85 -0.16 12.45
N PHE A 206 -27.67 -0.37 11.86
CA PHE A 206 -27.24 -1.69 11.41
C PHE A 206 -26.36 -2.44 12.42
N GLY A 207 -25.74 -1.75 13.35
CA GLY A 207 -24.86 -2.36 14.36
C GLY A 207 -23.77 -3.24 13.74
N SER A 208 -23.72 -4.52 14.12
CA SER A 208 -22.76 -5.48 13.58
C SER A 208 -22.92 -5.78 12.09
N ASP A 209 -24.05 -5.43 11.49
CA ASP A 209 -24.32 -5.64 10.07
C ASP A 209 -23.85 -4.45 9.21
N TYR A 210 -23.38 -3.35 9.81
CA TYR A 210 -22.92 -2.18 9.06
C TYR A 210 -21.80 -2.55 8.07
N GLY A 211 -22.00 -2.21 6.79
CA GLY A 211 -21.03 -2.49 5.72
C GLY A 211 -20.97 -3.95 5.25
N THR A 212 -21.85 -4.84 5.70
CA THR A 212 -21.88 -6.26 5.28
C THR A 212 -22.60 -6.49 3.95
N ALA A 213 -23.37 -5.52 3.48
CA ALA A 213 -24.09 -5.54 2.20
C ALA A 213 -24.27 -4.11 1.67
N PRO A 214 -24.55 -3.92 0.36
CA PRO A 214 -24.71 -2.59 -0.26
C PRO A 214 -25.80 -1.72 0.37
N ASP A 215 -26.85 -2.32 0.90
CA ASP A 215 -27.98 -1.66 1.57
C ASP A 215 -27.78 -1.51 3.09
N LYS A 216 -26.61 -1.93 3.61
CA LYS A 216 -26.24 -1.84 5.02
C LYS A 216 -25.22 -0.71 5.30
N THR A 217 -25.11 0.25 4.42
CA THR A 217 -24.31 1.46 4.55
C THR A 217 -24.85 2.55 3.62
N VAL A 218 -24.26 3.75 3.71
CA VAL A 218 -24.45 4.86 2.77
C VAL A 218 -23.10 5.35 2.31
N TYR A 219 -23.05 6.01 1.18
CA TYR A 219 -21.84 6.38 0.44
C TYR A 219 -21.75 7.90 0.32
N ASN A 220 -20.59 8.49 0.57
CA ASN A 220 -20.36 9.91 0.32
C ASN A 220 -19.36 10.18 -0.83
N GLY A 221 -18.78 9.13 -1.40
CA GLY A 221 -17.80 9.21 -2.47
C GLY A 221 -18.41 9.23 -3.88
N PRO A 222 -17.55 9.22 -4.92
CA PRO A 222 -17.94 9.37 -6.32
C PRO A 222 -18.82 8.23 -6.86
N LEU A 223 -18.69 7.04 -6.29
CA LEU A 223 -19.44 5.85 -6.71
C LEU A 223 -20.21 5.25 -5.53
N LYS A 224 -21.25 4.47 -5.83
CA LYS A 224 -22.00 3.66 -4.88
C LYS A 224 -22.10 2.22 -5.37
N VAL A 225 -22.07 1.26 -4.44
CA VAL A 225 -22.21 -0.16 -4.78
C VAL A 225 -23.66 -0.47 -5.11
N THR A 226 -23.89 -1.07 -6.27
CA THR A 226 -25.25 -1.50 -6.70
C THR A 226 -25.44 -2.99 -6.56
N THR A 227 -24.42 -3.78 -6.83
CA THR A 227 -24.43 -5.23 -6.59
C THR A 227 -23.09 -5.67 -6.04
N TRP A 228 -23.11 -6.61 -5.10
CA TRP A 228 -21.90 -7.18 -4.54
C TRP A 228 -22.08 -8.68 -4.31
N ASN A 229 -21.33 -9.42 -5.10
CA ASN A 229 -21.21 -10.86 -5.00
C ASN A 229 -19.81 -11.17 -4.46
N GLN A 230 -19.70 -11.39 -3.17
CA GLN A 230 -18.43 -11.37 -2.40
C GLN A 230 -17.28 -12.17 -3.02
N ASN A 231 -17.55 -13.22 -3.79
CA ASN A 231 -16.51 -14.09 -4.34
C ASN A 231 -16.21 -13.85 -5.82
N THR A 232 -16.96 -13.00 -6.51
CA THR A 232 -16.86 -12.88 -7.97
C THR A 232 -16.75 -11.45 -8.47
N GLU A 233 -17.58 -10.53 -7.96
CA GLU A 233 -17.66 -9.17 -8.51
C GLU A 233 -18.35 -8.18 -7.57
N MET A 234 -18.01 -6.91 -7.76
CA MET A 234 -18.71 -5.76 -7.21
C MET A 234 -18.97 -4.78 -8.35
N ASN A 235 -20.22 -4.36 -8.53
CA ASN A 235 -20.58 -3.37 -9.54
C ASN A 235 -20.96 -2.07 -8.84
N LEU A 236 -20.41 -0.99 -9.36
CA LEU A 236 -20.59 0.36 -8.83
C LEU A 236 -21.15 1.26 -9.93
N GLU A 237 -21.95 2.23 -9.52
CA GLU A 237 -22.50 3.29 -10.38
C GLU A 237 -22.18 4.66 -9.78
N GLN A 238 -22.18 5.69 -10.62
CA GLN A 238 -22.01 7.08 -10.18
C GLN A 238 -23.00 7.39 -9.04
N ASN A 239 -22.51 8.03 -7.98
CA ASN A 239 -23.34 8.48 -6.88
C ASN A 239 -24.00 9.81 -7.26
N ASP A 240 -25.34 9.79 -7.47
CA ASP A 240 -26.11 10.97 -7.86
C ASP A 240 -26.07 12.11 -6.83
N GLN A 241 -25.68 11.82 -5.61
CA GLN A 241 -25.56 12.79 -4.52
C GLN A 241 -24.13 13.31 -4.32
N TYR A 242 -23.16 12.77 -5.07
CA TYR A 242 -21.77 13.20 -4.95
C TYR A 242 -21.61 14.67 -5.36
N TRP A 243 -20.91 15.45 -4.56
CA TRP A 243 -20.76 16.90 -4.78
C TRP A 243 -20.03 17.22 -6.10
N GLY A 244 -19.03 16.41 -6.49
CA GLY A 244 -18.25 16.55 -7.73
C GLY A 244 -18.82 15.83 -8.96
N LYS A 245 -20.07 15.32 -8.90
CA LYS A 245 -20.65 14.47 -9.96
C LYS A 245 -20.72 15.10 -11.33
N ASP A 246 -20.91 16.42 -11.41
CA ASP A 246 -21.08 17.13 -12.67
C ASP A 246 -19.77 17.23 -13.47
N ASP A 247 -18.62 17.11 -12.80
CA ASP A 247 -17.29 17.06 -13.41
C ASP A 247 -16.85 15.63 -13.77
N MET A 248 -17.51 14.61 -13.22
CA MET A 248 -17.21 13.21 -13.50
C MET A 248 -17.74 12.76 -14.85
N LYS A 249 -16.91 12.01 -15.58
CA LYS A 249 -17.36 11.32 -16.80
C LYS A 249 -17.69 9.85 -16.52
N LEU A 250 -16.93 9.19 -15.66
CA LEU A 250 -17.10 7.77 -15.33
C LEU A 250 -18.48 7.51 -14.71
N GLN A 251 -19.23 6.58 -15.27
CA GLN A 251 -20.60 6.25 -14.83
C GLN A 251 -20.68 4.93 -14.09
N LYS A 252 -19.81 3.97 -14.44
CA LYS A 252 -19.84 2.62 -13.88
C LYS A 252 -18.44 2.06 -13.71
N VAL A 253 -18.27 1.26 -12.68
CA VAL A 253 -17.08 0.42 -12.47
C VAL A 253 -17.53 -1.02 -12.22
N ASN A 254 -16.99 -1.96 -12.98
CA ASN A 254 -17.14 -3.38 -12.75
C ASN A 254 -15.83 -3.89 -12.13
N LEU A 255 -15.83 -4.20 -10.84
CA LEU A 255 -14.70 -4.76 -10.12
C LEU A 255 -14.85 -6.28 -10.05
N ARG A 256 -14.04 -7.01 -10.82
CA ARG A 256 -14.02 -8.49 -10.81
C ARG A 256 -12.99 -9.01 -9.80
N ILE A 257 -13.31 -10.11 -9.14
CA ILE A 257 -12.36 -10.81 -8.28
C ILE A 257 -11.70 -11.91 -9.10
N ILE A 258 -10.42 -11.73 -9.41
CA ILE A 258 -9.62 -12.68 -10.20
C ILE A 258 -8.34 -12.99 -9.42
N GLN A 259 -8.34 -14.13 -8.71
CA GLN A 259 -7.25 -14.50 -7.81
C GLN A 259 -5.97 -14.90 -8.56
N ASP A 260 -6.11 -15.52 -9.72
CA ASP A 260 -4.96 -15.94 -10.53
C ASP A 260 -4.47 -14.79 -11.44
N PRO A 261 -3.22 -14.31 -11.26
CA PRO A 261 -2.69 -13.19 -12.04
C PRO A 261 -2.66 -13.46 -13.55
N SER A 262 -2.38 -14.70 -13.98
CA SER A 262 -2.34 -15.06 -15.40
C SER A 262 -3.73 -14.95 -16.04
N THR A 263 -4.77 -15.32 -15.29
CA THR A 263 -6.17 -15.16 -15.72
C THR A 263 -6.55 -13.68 -15.85
N ALA A 264 -6.11 -12.82 -14.91
CA ALA A 264 -6.34 -11.38 -15.01
C ALA A 264 -5.66 -10.77 -16.25
N VAL A 265 -4.41 -11.15 -16.53
CA VAL A 265 -3.68 -10.71 -17.72
C VAL A 265 -4.37 -11.19 -19.01
N GLN A 266 -4.82 -12.44 -19.06
CA GLN A 266 -5.57 -12.95 -20.22
C GLN A 266 -6.89 -12.19 -20.44
N ALA A 267 -7.64 -11.88 -19.37
CA ALA A 267 -8.85 -11.08 -19.44
C ALA A 267 -8.57 -9.67 -19.99
N PHE A 268 -7.44 -9.04 -19.59
CA PHE A 268 -7.00 -7.76 -20.13
C PHE A 268 -6.65 -7.86 -21.62
N ILE A 269 -5.88 -8.87 -22.03
CA ILE A 269 -5.52 -9.09 -23.45
C ILE A 269 -6.78 -9.31 -24.30
N ASN A 270 -7.77 -10.02 -23.79
CA ASN A 270 -9.05 -10.26 -24.45
C ASN A 270 -9.99 -9.05 -24.46
N GLY A 271 -9.63 -7.94 -23.79
CA GLY A 271 -10.47 -6.74 -23.70
C GLY A 271 -11.64 -6.85 -22.72
N GLU A 272 -11.58 -7.82 -21.79
CA GLU A 272 -12.56 -7.98 -20.70
C GLU A 272 -12.22 -7.10 -19.49
N LEU A 273 -10.96 -6.68 -19.35
CA LEU A 273 -10.48 -5.70 -18.38
C LEU A 273 -9.85 -4.52 -19.11
N ASP A 274 -9.99 -3.34 -18.54
CA ASP A 274 -9.42 -2.09 -19.03
C ASP A 274 -8.10 -1.75 -18.34
N VAL A 275 -7.84 -2.35 -17.18
CA VAL A 275 -6.62 -2.17 -16.35
C VAL A 275 -6.17 -3.50 -15.77
N VAL A 276 -4.86 -3.76 -15.79
CA VAL A 276 -4.23 -4.89 -15.11
C VAL A 276 -2.86 -4.50 -14.60
N SER A 277 -2.46 -4.99 -13.43
CA SER A 277 -1.09 -4.88 -12.90
C SER A 277 -0.42 -6.24 -12.91
N THR A 278 0.85 -6.30 -13.28
CA THR A 278 1.65 -7.53 -13.22
C THR A 278 3.13 -7.21 -13.08
N SER A 279 3.80 -7.91 -12.16
CA SER A 279 5.25 -7.89 -12.00
C SER A 279 5.95 -8.98 -12.82
N ASP A 280 5.20 -9.85 -13.51
CA ASP A 280 5.77 -10.86 -14.40
C ASP A 280 6.22 -10.22 -15.73
N THR A 281 7.53 -10.22 -15.96
CA THR A 281 8.15 -9.55 -17.11
C THR A 281 7.74 -10.16 -18.47
N ASN A 282 7.40 -11.46 -18.54
CA ASN A 282 6.96 -12.10 -19.77
C ASN A 282 5.54 -11.66 -20.14
N TRP A 283 4.66 -11.58 -19.14
CA TRP A 283 3.33 -11.02 -19.34
C TRP A 283 3.39 -9.54 -19.71
N GLY A 284 4.23 -8.76 -19.05
CA GLY A 284 4.46 -7.35 -19.39
C GLY A 284 4.88 -7.17 -20.86
N LYS A 285 5.86 -7.95 -21.34
CA LYS A 285 6.29 -7.96 -22.76
C LYS A 285 5.16 -8.35 -23.71
N THR A 286 4.34 -9.32 -23.31
CA THR A 286 3.19 -9.75 -24.13
C THR A 286 2.15 -8.63 -24.27
N ILE A 287 1.80 -7.97 -23.16
CA ILE A 287 0.85 -6.85 -23.16
C ILE A 287 1.40 -5.70 -24.01
N SER A 288 2.63 -5.27 -23.77
CA SER A 288 3.25 -4.15 -24.48
C SER A 288 3.36 -4.40 -25.99
N SER A 289 3.54 -5.68 -26.40
CA SER A 289 3.61 -6.04 -27.82
C SER A 289 2.28 -5.90 -28.56
N ALA A 290 1.14 -5.87 -27.85
CA ALA A 290 -0.18 -5.64 -28.45
C ALA A 290 -0.38 -4.18 -28.89
N GLY A 291 0.30 -3.21 -28.22
CA GLY A 291 0.32 -1.79 -28.61
C GLY A 291 -1.00 -1.04 -28.37
N ASP A 292 -1.94 -1.61 -27.61
CA ASP A 292 -3.27 -1.05 -27.33
C ASP A 292 -3.41 -0.53 -25.88
N SER A 293 -2.31 -0.47 -25.15
CA SER A 293 -2.26 -0.04 -23.76
C SER A 293 -1.00 0.79 -23.46
N GLU A 294 -1.11 1.64 -22.46
CA GLU A 294 0.00 2.38 -21.85
C GLU A 294 0.47 1.62 -20.60
N GLU A 295 1.77 1.59 -20.37
CA GLU A 295 2.38 1.09 -19.14
C GLU A 295 2.62 2.26 -18.19
N ILE A 296 2.04 2.21 -17.01
CA ILE A 296 2.27 3.14 -15.90
C ILE A 296 3.12 2.39 -14.88
N THR A 297 4.35 2.82 -14.71
CA THR A 297 5.24 2.30 -13.65
C THR A 297 5.56 3.44 -12.71
N VAL A 298 4.97 3.40 -11.53
CA VAL A 298 5.28 4.33 -10.44
C VAL A 298 6.08 3.53 -9.42
N PRO A 299 7.34 3.89 -9.14
CA PRO A 299 8.04 3.34 -7.99
C PRO A 299 7.21 3.63 -6.75
N THR A 300 6.84 2.59 -6.02
CA THR A 300 6.13 2.78 -4.76
C THR A 300 7.11 3.24 -3.69
N ASN A 301 6.62 3.92 -2.66
CA ASN A 301 7.42 4.21 -1.46
C ASN A 301 7.62 2.95 -0.58
N ALA A 302 7.66 1.75 -1.19
CA ALA A 302 7.75 0.48 -0.49
C ALA A 302 9.14 -0.15 -0.66
N PRO A 303 10.10 0.14 0.23
CA PRO A 303 11.41 -0.48 0.24
C PRO A 303 11.31 -1.96 0.59
N GLU A 304 12.00 -2.77 -0.20
CA GLU A 304 12.31 -4.16 0.10
C GLU A 304 13.72 -4.24 0.72
N PHE A 305 13.89 -5.13 1.68
CA PHE A 305 15.16 -5.29 2.39
C PHE A 305 15.34 -6.70 2.94
N PHE A 306 16.57 -7.07 3.24
CA PHE A 306 16.86 -8.26 4.06
C PHE A 306 17.04 -7.85 5.51
N MET A 307 16.40 -8.58 6.43
CA MET A 307 16.56 -8.42 7.86
C MET A 307 17.54 -9.44 8.41
N PHE A 308 18.41 -9.02 9.30
CA PHE A 308 19.38 -9.87 10.00
C PHE A 308 18.94 -10.14 11.42
N ASN A 309 18.98 -11.41 11.85
CA ASN A 309 18.68 -11.79 13.21
C ASN A 309 19.95 -11.78 14.07
N LEU A 310 20.06 -10.82 14.97
CA LEU A 310 21.24 -10.65 15.83
C LEU A 310 21.39 -11.75 16.90
N LYS A 311 20.40 -12.65 17.05
CA LYS A 311 20.52 -13.85 17.89
C LYS A 311 21.40 -14.92 17.28
N ASN A 312 21.61 -14.86 15.95
CA ASN A 312 22.54 -15.77 15.28
C ASN A 312 23.99 -15.45 15.70
N GLU A 313 24.79 -16.48 15.93
CA GLU A 313 26.16 -16.37 16.43
C GLU A 313 27.15 -15.63 15.53
N TYR A 314 26.86 -15.51 14.23
CA TYR A 314 27.63 -14.72 13.27
C TYR A 314 27.03 -13.33 13.12
N LEU A 315 25.71 -13.25 12.99
CA LEU A 315 24.99 -12.01 12.69
C LEU A 315 24.89 -11.07 13.91
N SER A 316 25.31 -11.50 15.09
CA SER A 316 25.53 -10.62 16.25
C SER A 316 26.63 -9.58 16.00
N ASN A 317 27.57 -9.85 15.08
CA ASN A 317 28.66 -8.94 14.73
C ASN A 317 28.27 -8.01 13.59
N THR A 318 28.44 -6.70 13.77
CA THR A 318 28.06 -5.66 12.81
C THR A 318 28.83 -5.78 11.49
N LYS A 319 30.14 -6.05 11.52
CA LYS A 319 30.94 -6.17 10.29
C LYS A 319 30.51 -7.34 9.41
N ILE A 320 30.06 -8.45 10.01
CA ILE A 320 29.52 -9.59 9.25
C ILE A 320 28.22 -9.20 8.57
N ARG A 321 27.33 -8.49 9.23
CA ARG A 321 26.09 -7.99 8.63
C ARG A 321 26.36 -6.96 7.51
N GLN A 322 27.28 -6.04 7.76
CA GLN A 322 27.74 -5.07 6.77
C GLN A 322 28.34 -5.77 5.54
N ALA A 323 29.19 -6.80 5.73
CA ALA A 323 29.72 -7.59 4.63
C ALA A 323 28.62 -8.23 3.79
N LEU A 324 27.60 -8.82 4.42
CA LEU A 324 26.43 -9.39 3.74
C LEU A 324 25.62 -8.32 2.99
N SER A 325 25.49 -7.12 3.58
CA SER A 325 24.74 -6.00 2.98
C SER A 325 25.40 -5.44 1.72
N ILE A 326 26.76 -5.38 1.67
CA ILE A 326 27.50 -4.81 0.55
C ILE A 326 27.97 -5.85 -0.48
N ALA A 327 27.76 -7.14 -0.22
CA ALA A 327 28.24 -8.24 -1.06
C ALA A 327 27.47 -8.42 -2.38
N PHE A 328 26.45 -7.63 -2.65
CA PHE A 328 25.67 -7.71 -3.88
C PHE A 328 25.45 -6.34 -4.51
N ASP A 329 25.41 -6.33 -5.85
CA ASP A 329 25.07 -5.16 -6.64
C ASP A 329 23.55 -5.07 -6.76
N ARG A 330 22.98 -3.94 -6.33
CA ARG A 330 21.54 -3.71 -6.31
C ARG A 330 20.97 -3.45 -7.70
N GLN A 331 21.74 -2.78 -8.56
CA GLN A 331 21.33 -2.56 -9.95
C GLN A 331 21.31 -3.89 -10.70
N GLU A 332 22.33 -4.74 -10.54
CA GLU A 332 22.37 -6.07 -11.14
C GLU A 332 21.22 -6.95 -10.65
N MET A 333 20.88 -6.86 -9.35
CA MET A 333 19.72 -7.55 -8.77
C MET A 333 18.41 -7.12 -9.44
N VAL A 334 18.20 -5.81 -9.59
CA VAL A 334 17.00 -5.25 -10.23
C VAL A 334 16.94 -5.64 -11.71
N ASP A 335 18.05 -5.55 -12.43
CA ASP A 335 18.11 -5.92 -13.85
C ASP A 335 17.82 -7.40 -14.06
N ALA A 336 18.39 -8.27 -13.24
CA ALA A 336 18.24 -9.72 -13.35
C ALA A 336 16.86 -10.23 -12.90
N LEU A 337 16.28 -9.65 -11.87
CA LEU A 337 15.08 -10.18 -11.20
C LEU A 337 13.82 -9.37 -11.47
N ARG A 338 13.95 -8.07 -11.82
CA ARG A 338 12.84 -7.13 -11.98
C ARG A 338 12.79 -6.49 -13.38
N ASP A 339 13.61 -6.95 -14.33
CA ASP A 339 13.71 -6.45 -15.72
C ASP A 339 14.01 -4.92 -15.77
N GLY A 340 14.73 -4.41 -14.76
CA GLY A 340 15.09 -2.99 -14.63
C GLY A 340 13.94 -2.07 -14.22
N LYS A 341 12.77 -2.60 -13.81
CA LYS A 341 11.57 -1.79 -13.53
C LYS A 341 11.47 -1.30 -12.09
N SER A 342 12.14 -1.96 -11.16
CA SER A 342 12.27 -1.52 -9.77
C SER A 342 13.45 -0.56 -9.64
N GLU A 343 13.46 0.26 -8.61
CA GLU A 343 14.53 1.21 -8.32
C GLU A 343 15.47 0.64 -7.25
N PRO A 344 16.78 0.49 -7.51
CA PRO A 344 17.74 0.04 -6.50
C PRO A 344 17.92 1.12 -5.43
N ILE A 345 17.91 0.73 -4.14
CA ILE A 345 18.08 1.66 -3.02
C ILE A 345 19.27 1.32 -2.15
N TYR A 346 19.93 2.36 -1.63
CA TYR A 346 21.14 2.31 -0.80
C TYR A 346 20.90 2.87 0.61
N SER A 347 19.65 3.22 0.89
CA SER A 347 19.07 3.79 2.10
C SER A 347 17.74 3.08 2.38
N LEU A 348 17.20 3.20 3.57
CA LEU A 348 15.85 2.75 3.86
C LEU A 348 14.80 3.72 3.30
N MET A 349 15.14 5.00 3.26
CA MET A 349 14.23 6.06 2.83
C MET A 349 14.23 6.22 1.32
N PRO A 350 13.06 6.11 0.64
CA PRO A 350 12.91 6.57 -0.74
C PRO A 350 13.26 8.06 -0.89
N ASP A 351 13.79 8.46 -2.05
CA ASP A 351 14.13 9.86 -2.33
C ASP A 351 12.91 10.81 -2.34
N THR A 352 11.72 10.24 -2.46
CA THR A 352 10.44 10.97 -2.38
C THR A 352 9.99 11.31 -0.96
N MET A 353 10.62 10.69 0.08
CA MET A 353 10.30 10.96 1.48
C MET A 353 10.51 12.42 1.84
N LYS A 354 9.57 12.99 2.61
CA LYS A 354 9.58 14.40 2.98
C LYS A 354 9.71 14.58 4.49
N VAL A 355 10.31 15.71 4.88
CA VAL A 355 10.20 16.27 6.21
C VAL A 355 9.75 17.72 6.01
N GLY A 356 8.51 18.02 6.36
CA GLY A 356 7.86 19.26 5.94
C GLY A 356 7.65 19.32 4.43
N GLU A 357 8.07 20.42 3.80
CA GLU A 357 7.90 20.63 2.34
C GLU A 357 9.07 20.10 1.50
N LYS A 358 10.21 19.74 2.13
CA LYS A 358 11.43 19.31 1.45
C LYS A 358 11.63 17.82 1.53
N THR A 359 12.35 17.26 0.56
CA THR A 359 12.73 15.85 0.63
C THR A 359 13.75 15.63 1.76
N TYR A 360 13.66 14.46 2.38
CA TYR A 360 14.59 14.05 3.42
C TYR A 360 16.04 14.05 2.90
N THR A 361 16.27 13.51 1.71
CA THR A 361 17.60 13.45 1.06
C THR A 361 18.19 14.83 0.85
N GLU A 362 17.39 15.85 0.45
CA GLU A 362 17.83 17.24 0.36
C GLU A 362 18.23 17.82 1.71
N LEU A 363 17.43 17.58 2.75
CA LEU A 363 17.66 18.13 4.10
C LEU A 363 18.94 17.57 4.75
N VAL A 364 19.29 16.33 4.45
CA VAL A 364 20.50 15.68 4.96
C VAL A 364 21.69 15.78 4.00
N ASP A 365 21.60 16.61 2.94
CA ASP A 365 22.66 16.81 1.94
C ASP A 365 23.14 15.49 1.28
N GLY A 366 22.25 14.52 1.08
CA GLY A 366 22.56 13.21 0.50
C GLY A 366 23.39 12.28 1.38
N LYS A 367 23.51 12.52 2.68
CA LYS A 367 24.34 11.72 3.61
C LYS A 367 23.70 10.38 4.02
N ASN A 368 22.53 10.04 3.50
CA ASN A 368 21.82 8.80 3.79
C ASN A 368 22.22 7.62 2.87
N HIS A 369 23.25 7.77 2.04
CA HIS A 369 23.73 6.70 1.14
C HIS A 369 24.69 5.71 1.84
N PHE A 370 24.32 5.21 3.01
CA PHE A 370 25.17 4.38 3.88
C PHE A 370 25.76 3.14 3.19
N VAL A 371 24.98 2.48 2.33
CA VAL A 371 25.45 1.26 1.66
C VAL A 371 26.49 1.59 0.60
N SER A 372 26.30 2.65 -0.18
CA SER A 372 27.28 3.09 -1.20
C SER A 372 28.59 3.50 -0.54
N GLU A 373 28.53 4.24 0.56
CA GLU A 373 29.73 4.63 1.33
C GLU A 373 30.49 3.42 1.87
N MET A 374 29.75 2.41 2.39
CA MET A 374 30.38 1.16 2.83
C MET A 374 31.02 0.39 1.68
N GLN A 375 30.40 0.36 0.49
CA GLN A 375 30.97 -0.29 -0.70
C GLN A 375 32.24 0.40 -1.18
N GLU A 376 32.28 1.73 -1.13
CA GLU A 376 33.50 2.50 -1.46
C GLU A 376 34.61 2.25 -0.43
N GLN A 377 34.26 2.18 0.85
CA GLN A 377 35.24 1.93 1.93
C GLN A 377 35.76 0.48 1.91
N TYR A 378 34.93 -0.48 1.56
CA TYR A 378 35.24 -1.91 1.55
C TYR A 378 34.94 -2.55 0.18
N PRO A 379 35.78 -2.30 -0.84
CA PRO A 379 35.56 -2.84 -2.19
C PRO A 379 35.58 -4.37 -2.26
N ASP A 380 36.21 -5.04 -1.27
CA ASP A 380 36.14 -6.49 -1.07
C ASP A 380 35.39 -6.79 0.23
N PRO A 381 34.09 -7.17 0.16
CA PRO A 381 33.28 -7.45 1.32
C PRO A 381 33.79 -8.63 2.16
N LYS A 382 34.59 -9.51 1.57
CA LYS A 382 35.19 -10.65 2.24
C LYS A 382 36.20 -10.25 3.33
N VAL A 383 36.90 -9.12 3.13
CA VAL A 383 37.79 -8.56 4.15
C VAL A 383 37.01 -8.19 5.39
N LEU A 384 35.89 -7.51 5.22
CA LEU A 384 35.02 -7.09 6.32
C LEU A 384 34.40 -8.31 7.06
N LEU A 385 34.00 -9.34 6.31
CA LEU A 385 33.54 -10.62 6.90
C LEU A 385 34.64 -11.25 7.77
N GLN A 386 35.88 -11.32 7.27
CA GLN A 386 37.00 -11.93 8.00
C GLN A 386 37.35 -11.14 9.27
N GLU A 387 37.31 -9.81 9.24
CA GLU A 387 37.48 -8.97 10.41
C GLU A 387 36.40 -9.27 11.47
N GLY A 388 35.13 -9.36 11.06
CA GLY A 388 34.04 -9.68 11.96
C GLY A 388 34.16 -11.09 12.58
N LEU A 389 34.60 -12.07 11.79
CA LEU A 389 34.89 -13.42 12.30
C LEU A 389 36.02 -13.41 13.34
N GLN A 390 37.07 -12.61 13.11
CA GLN A 390 38.18 -12.43 14.05
C GLN A 390 37.71 -11.78 15.37
N GLU A 391 36.86 -10.76 15.30
CA GLU A 391 36.26 -10.10 16.46
C GLU A 391 35.43 -11.07 17.30
N LEU A 392 34.76 -12.03 16.68
CA LEU A 392 34.02 -13.10 17.36
C LEU A 392 34.92 -14.23 17.89
N GLY A 393 36.23 -14.16 17.62
CA GLY A 393 37.17 -15.23 18.00
C GLY A 393 36.96 -16.52 17.23
N LYS A 394 36.36 -16.45 16.05
CA LYS A 394 36.06 -17.59 15.16
C LYS A 394 37.16 -17.76 14.11
N SER A 395 37.13 -18.89 13.40
CA SER A 395 37.97 -19.10 12.22
C SER A 395 37.64 -18.03 11.16
N THR A 396 38.69 -17.43 10.57
CA THR A 396 38.54 -16.47 9.47
C THR A 396 38.32 -17.12 8.10
N ASP A 397 38.19 -18.46 8.05
CA ASP A 397 37.81 -19.19 6.85
C ASP A 397 36.29 -19.10 6.63
N PRO A 398 35.82 -18.35 5.62
CA PRO A 398 34.41 -18.13 5.39
C PRO A 398 33.63 -19.42 5.08
N SER A 399 34.30 -20.47 4.56
CA SER A 399 33.65 -21.76 4.23
C SER A 399 33.06 -22.48 5.43
N GLN A 400 33.44 -22.07 6.65
CA GLN A 400 32.87 -22.59 7.89
C GLN A 400 31.60 -21.86 8.34
N VAL A 401 31.25 -20.75 7.70
CA VAL A 401 30.04 -19.99 7.99
C VAL A 401 28.88 -20.57 7.19
N THR A 402 27.79 -20.89 7.86
CA THR A 402 26.53 -21.30 7.21
C THR A 402 25.42 -20.38 7.70
N ILE A 403 24.67 -19.79 6.77
CA ILE A 403 23.56 -18.87 7.02
C ILE A 403 22.29 -19.42 6.37
N ARG A 404 21.17 -19.38 7.09
CA ARG A 404 19.86 -19.74 6.56
C ARG A 404 19.15 -18.46 6.07
N TYR A 405 18.67 -18.51 4.83
CA TYR A 405 17.85 -17.48 4.24
C TYR A 405 16.39 -17.95 4.16
N ALA A 406 15.49 -17.27 4.88
CA ALA A 406 14.06 -17.51 4.85
C ALA A 406 13.43 -16.74 3.69
N SER A 407 12.94 -17.48 2.68
CA SER A 407 12.30 -16.89 1.50
C SER A 407 10.90 -16.41 1.80
N ARG A 408 10.49 -15.29 1.18
CA ARG A 408 9.18 -14.63 1.35
C ARG A 408 8.00 -15.38 0.73
N GLY A 409 8.23 -16.49 0.06
CA GLY A 409 7.21 -17.30 -0.60
C GLY A 409 7.79 -18.51 -1.28
N THR A 410 6.91 -19.26 -1.94
CA THR A 410 7.26 -20.45 -2.74
C THR A 410 7.04 -20.23 -4.23
N ASP A 411 6.64 -19.02 -4.63
CA ASP A 411 6.45 -18.63 -6.03
C ASP A 411 7.79 -18.53 -6.80
N GLU A 412 7.70 -18.38 -8.12
CA GLU A 412 8.87 -18.38 -8.98
C GLU A 412 9.81 -17.20 -8.74
N LEU A 413 9.28 -16.01 -8.42
CA LEU A 413 10.09 -14.84 -8.14
C LEU A 413 10.84 -15.00 -6.82
N SER A 414 10.15 -15.41 -5.76
CA SER A 414 10.76 -15.70 -4.46
C SER A 414 11.87 -16.73 -4.56
N LYS A 415 11.68 -17.75 -5.38
CA LYS A 415 12.71 -18.76 -5.67
C LYS A 415 13.92 -18.15 -6.40
N LYS A 416 13.69 -17.35 -7.44
CA LYS A 416 14.78 -16.70 -8.18
C LYS A 416 15.58 -15.74 -7.29
N ILE A 417 14.92 -14.97 -6.42
CA ILE A 417 15.59 -14.09 -5.45
C ILE A 417 16.48 -14.95 -4.53
N GLY A 418 15.94 -16.01 -3.96
CA GLY A 418 16.71 -16.90 -3.06
C GLY A 418 17.93 -17.53 -3.75
N GLU A 419 17.77 -18.06 -4.97
CA GLU A 419 18.85 -18.67 -5.74
C GLU A 419 19.91 -17.64 -6.12
N TRP A 420 19.51 -16.45 -6.57
CA TRP A 420 20.42 -15.35 -6.93
C TRP A 420 21.21 -14.88 -5.70
N MET A 421 20.56 -14.64 -4.57
CA MET A 421 21.22 -14.21 -3.34
C MET A 421 22.17 -15.29 -2.80
N LYS A 422 21.75 -16.57 -2.83
CA LYS A 422 22.62 -17.68 -2.45
C LYS A 422 23.89 -17.68 -3.29
N GLN A 423 23.76 -17.65 -4.61
CA GLN A 423 24.91 -17.63 -5.52
C GLN A 423 25.82 -16.43 -5.22
N THR A 424 25.26 -15.25 -5.11
CA THR A 424 26.02 -13.99 -4.92
C THR A 424 26.79 -13.98 -3.58
N TRP A 425 26.14 -14.39 -2.49
CA TRP A 425 26.84 -14.45 -1.19
C TRP A 425 27.89 -15.58 -1.14
N GLU A 426 27.64 -16.73 -1.75
CA GLU A 426 28.60 -17.82 -1.84
C GLU A 426 29.82 -17.43 -2.69
N GLU A 427 29.63 -16.76 -3.84
CA GLU A 427 30.72 -16.31 -4.72
C GLU A 427 31.54 -15.17 -4.10
N ASN A 428 30.87 -14.13 -3.57
CA ASN A 428 31.55 -12.91 -3.11
C ASN A 428 32.14 -13.04 -1.69
N LEU A 429 31.51 -13.83 -0.82
CA LEU A 429 31.94 -13.99 0.56
C LEU A 429 32.64 -15.33 0.83
N GLY A 430 32.29 -16.38 0.07
CA GLY A 430 32.79 -17.74 0.28
C GLY A 430 32.11 -18.49 1.43
N ILE A 431 30.95 -18.03 1.88
CA ILE A 431 30.13 -18.67 2.92
C ILE A 431 29.22 -19.75 2.30
N ASN A 432 28.50 -20.51 3.13
CA ASN A 432 27.46 -21.44 2.68
C ASN A 432 26.08 -20.84 2.98
N VAL A 433 25.17 -20.83 2.01
CA VAL A 433 23.80 -20.35 2.18
C VAL A 433 22.80 -21.47 1.99
N GLN A 434 21.91 -21.64 2.96
CA GLN A 434 20.78 -22.57 2.89
C GLN A 434 19.49 -21.77 2.69
N ILE A 435 18.73 -22.10 1.64
CA ILE A 435 17.46 -21.45 1.36
C ILE A 435 16.36 -22.25 2.03
N ASP A 436 15.61 -21.62 2.91
CA ASP A 436 14.40 -22.15 3.53
C ASP A 436 13.19 -21.58 2.76
N MET A 437 12.71 -22.32 1.74
CA MET A 437 11.49 -21.95 1.01
C MET A 437 10.27 -22.26 1.84
N MET A 438 9.42 -21.24 2.08
CA MET A 438 8.20 -21.41 2.88
C MET A 438 7.09 -20.45 2.43
N GLU A 439 5.85 -20.80 2.74
CA GLU A 439 4.71 -19.93 2.53
C GLU A 439 4.82 -18.66 3.38
N TRP A 440 4.22 -17.56 2.90
CA TRP A 440 4.24 -16.25 3.53
C TRP A 440 3.92 -16.28 5.03
N ASN A 441 2.82 -16.92 5.41
CA ASN A 441 2.40 -16.97 6.81
C ASN A 441 3.41 -17.73 7.70
N ILE A 442 4.00 -18.81 7.16
CA ILE A 442 5.00 -19.61 7.89
C ILE A 442 6.29 -18.81 8.10
N MET A 443 6.69 -18.01 7.12
CA MET A 443 7.84 -17.11 7.25
C MET A 443 7.61 -16.10 8.38
N TRP A 444 6.43 -15.50 8.43
CA TRP A 444 6.09 -14.53 9.48
C TRP A 444 6.02 -15.17 10.87
N ASP A 445 5.45 -16.38 10.99
CA ASP A 445 5.47 -17.13 12.26
C ASP A 445 6.90 -17.36 12.75
N LYS A 446 7.85 -17.63 11.85
CA LYS A 446 9.27 -17.79 12.19
C LYS A 446 9.93 -16.46 12.55
N ILE A 447 9.64 -15.38 11.86
CA ILE A 447 10.12 -14.03 12.20
C ILE A 447 9.62 -13.64 13.59
N ASP A 448 8.34 -13.84 13.87
CA ASP A 448 7.73 -13.53 15.16
C ASP A 448 8.34 -14.35 16.30
N ALA A 449 8.70 -15.59 16.03
CA ALA A 449 9.43 -16.44 16.96
C ALA A 449 10.93 -16.13 17.06
N GLY A 450 11.49 -15.30 16.17
CA GLY A 450 12.94 -15.07 16.03
C GLY A 450 13.73 -16.32 15.58
N ASP A 451 13.09 -17.23 14.82
CA ASP A 451 13.69 -18.46 14.27
C ASP A 451 14.05 -18.32 12.78
N TYR A 452 14.97 -17.41 12.52
CA TYR A 452 15.55 -17.20 11.19
C TYR A 452 16.98 -16.65 11.35
N ASP A 453 17.79 -16.69 10.28
CA ASP A 453 19.07 -15.98 10.26
C ASP A 453 18.96 -14.71 9.41
N ILE A 454 18.56 -14.85 8.15
CA ILE A 454 18.20 -13.74 7.26
C ILE A 454 16.77 -13.98 6.75
N ALA A 455 15.94 -12.95 6.74
CA ALA A 455 14.61 -12.99 6.15
C ALA A 455 14.40 -11.80 5.21
N GLN A 456 13.61 -11.99 4.15
CA GLN A 456 13.18 -10.89 3.31
C GLN A 456 12.03 -10.14 3.97
N GLY A 457 12.17 -8.83 4.12
CA GLY A 457 11.15 -7.90 4.58
C GLY A 457 10.85 -6.84 3.53
N GLY A 458 9.83 -6.06 3.79
CA GLY A 458 9.43 -4.90 3.01
C GLY A 458 8.30 -4.19 3.72
N TRP A 459 8.07 -2.93 3.40
CA TRP A 459 7.02 -2.14 4.02
C TRP A 459 6.50 -1.05 3.09
N GLY A 460 5.18 -0.92 2.96
CA GLY A 460 4.52 0.22 2.33
C GLY A 460 4.12 1.23 3.41
N PRO A 461 4.58 2.48 3.35
CA PRO A 461 4.28 3.47 4.38
C PRO A 461 2.84 3.96 4.26
N TYR A 462 2.26 4.37 5.39
CA TYR A 462 0.92 4.98 5.43
C TYR A 462 0.96 6.50 5.24
N TYR A 463 2.15 7.10 5.30
CA TYR A 463 2.39 8.53 5.08
C TYR A 463 3.84 8.75 4.67
N ASN A 464 4.11 9.85 3.98
CA ASN A 464 5.39 10.11 3.32
C ASN A 464 6.36 10.91 4.20
N GLU A 465 6.75 10.32 5.35
CA GLU A 465 7.74 10.89 6.27
C GLU A 465 8.60 9.78 6.87
N PRO A 466 9.92 10.01 7.14
CA PRO A 466 10.86 8.97 7.62
C PRO A 466 10.40 8.19 8.85
N SER A 467 9.61 8.80 9.73
CA SER A 467 9.06 8.12 10.91
C SER A 467 8.18 6.92 10.53
N ALA A 468 7.54 6.93 9.36
CA ALA A 468 6.74 5.80 8.86
C ALA A 468 7.55 4.50 8.73
N PHE A 469 8.87 4.61 8.52
CA PHE A 469 9.79 3.47 8.49
C PHE A 469 10.54 3.28 9.79
N LEU A 470 11.03 4.37 10.37
CA LEU A 470 11.87 4.27 11.57
C LEU A 470 11.12 3.66 12.75
N GLN A 471 9.84 3.98 12.94
CA GLN A 471 9.04 3.38 14.02
C GLN A 471 8.92 1.84 13.93
N LEU A 472 9.11 1.26 12.73
CA LEU A 472 9.07 -0.20 12.54
C LEU A 472 10.14 -0.93 13.33
N PHE A 473 11.27 -0.27 13.59
CA PHE A 473 12.41 -0.84 14.29
C PHE A 473 12.50 -0.37 15.74
N ASP A 474 11.45 0.30 16.29
CA ASP A 474 11.40 0.59 17.72
C ASP A 474 11.63 -0.70 18.51
N PRO A 475 12.63 -0.75 19.41
CA PRO A 475 13.01 -2.00 20.08
C PRO A 475 11.92 -2.63 20.93
N ASP A 476 10.98 -1.82 21.45
CA ASP A 476 9.92 -2.29 22.34
C ASP A 476 8.61 -2.53 21.57
N ASN A 477 8.21 -1.58 20.72
CA ASN A 477 6.86 -1.55 20.12
C ASN A 477 6.87 -1.64 18.59
N GLY A 478 8.04 -1.61 17.94
CA GLY A 478 8.15 -1.66 16.50
C GLY A 478 7.67 -3.00 15.91
N TYR A 479 7.25 -2.96 14.65
CA TYR A 479 6.87 -4.16 13.92
C TYR A 479 8.03 -5.17 13.84
N PHE A 480 9.27 -4.68 13.70
CA PHE A 480 10.53 -5.46 13.74
C PHE A 480 11.29 -5.23 15.05
N ASN A 481 10.61 -5.37 16.17
CA ASN A 481 11.13 -5.11 17.50
C ASN A 481 12.25 -6.07 17.94
N SER A 482 12.80 -5.85 19.13
CA SER A 482 13.90 -6.65 19.70
C SER A 482 13.57 -8.13 19.86
N ALA A 483 12.30 -8.50 20.08
CA ALA A 483 11.91 -9.90 20.19
C ALA A 483 12.10 -10.66 18.88
N LYS A 484 11.91 -9.99 17.75
CA LYS A 484 12.07 -10.56 16.40
C LYS A 484 13.53 -10.51 15.93
N THR A 485 14.19 -9.36 16.10
CA THR A 485 15.53 -9.10 15.55
C THR A 485 16.68 -9.47 16.47
N GLY A 486 16.44 -9.59 17.80
CA GLY A 486 17.49 -9.76 18.78
C GLY A 486 18.29 -8.47 19.08
N TRP A 487 17.84 -7.31 18.59
CA TRP A 487 18.53 -6.04 18.77
C TRP A 487 18.24 -5.44 20.14
N THR A 488 19.14 -5.69 21.11
CA THR A 488 18.98 -5.34 22.53
C THR A 488 20.19 -4.64 23.16
N ASN A 489 21.13 -4.13 22.34
CA ASN A 489 22.36 -3.49 22.76
C ASN A 489 22.18 -1.98 23.05
N GLU A 490 23.28 -1.26 23.34
CA GLU A 490 23.22 0.18 23.59
C GLU A 490 22.72 0.98 22.36
N GLU A 491 22.98 0.52 21.13
CA GLU A 491 22.50 1.15 19.91
C GLU A 491 20.97 1.13 19.84
N SER A 492 20.33 0.03 20.28
CA SER A 492 18.86 -0.04 20.31
C SER A 492 18.24 0.96 21.30
N LYS A 493 18.91 1.24 22.42
CA LYS A 493 18.48 2.28 23.38
C LYS A 493 18.65 3.68 22.79
N GLN A 494 19.82 3.94 22.18
CA GLN A 494 20.07 5.21 21.48
C GLN A 494 19.03 5.44 20.39
N TYR A 495 18.69 4.42 19.63
CA TYR A 495 17.65 4.49 18.59
C TYR A 495 16.32 4.96 19.15
N LYS A 496 15.87 4.34 20.24
CA LYS A 496 14.62 4.74 20.91
C LYS A 496 14.66 6.20 21.37
N GLU A 497 15.79 6.64 21.95
CA GLU A 497 15.96 8.03 22.37
C GLU A 497 15.88 9.01 21.18
N LEU A 498 16.43 8.63 20.01
CA LEU A 498 16.34 9.44 18.79
C LEU A 498 14.89 9.54 18.29
N LEU A 499 14.14 8.43 18.27
CA LEU A 499 12.73 8.46 17.88
C LEU A 499 11.90 9.37 18.78
N GLU A 500 12.07 9.28 20.10
CA GLU A 500 11.36 10.13 21.05
C GLU A 500 11.77 11.62 20.93
N LYS A 501 13.06 11.88 20.65
CA LYS A 501 13.55 13.24 20.41
C LYS A 501 12.92 13.84 19.15
N ALA A 502 12.86 13.08 18.05
CA ALA A 502 12.34 13.57 16.76
C ALA A 502 10.88 14.04 16.83
N LYS A 503 10.04 13.41 17.67
CA LYS A 503 8.61 13.76 17.83
C LYS A 503 8.41 15.23 18.22
N ASN A 504 9.33 15.81 19.00
CA ASN A 504 9.18 17.16 19.56
C ASN A 504 9.95 18.24 18.78
N ILE A 505 10.61 17.88 17.67
CA ILE A 505 11.37 18.84 16.85
C ILE A 505 10.45 19.44 15.79
N VAL A 506 10.42 20.77 15.73
CA VAL A 506 9.64 21.53 14.74
C VAL A 506 10.50 21.93 13.53
N ASP A 507 11.80 22.17 13.73
CA ASP A 507 12.70 22.49 12.62
C ASP A 507 12.95 21.26 11.75
N ASP A 508 12.54 21.33 10.49
CA ASP A 508 12.60 20.22 9.54
C ASP A 508 14.02 19.72 9.33
N LYS A 509 15.02 20.60 9.32
CA LYS A 509 16.41 20.21 9.14
C LYS A 509 16.96 19.49 10.37
N GLU A 510 16.69 20.01 11.57
CA GLU A 510 17.08 19.36 12.83
C GLU A 510 16.41 17.99 12.96
N LYS A 511 15.12 17.88 12.61
CA LYS A 511 14.38 16.62 12.60
C LYS A 511 14.99 15.62 11.62
N ALA A 512 15.31 16.05 10.40
CA ALA A 512 15.95 15.21 9.39
C ALA A 512 17.34 14.72 9.84
N GLU A 513 18.14 15.54 10.51
CA GLU A 513 19.43 15.13 11.08
C GLU A 513 19.28 14.06 12.17
N ILE A 514 18.24 14.14 13.00
CA ILE A 514 17.94 13.08 14.00
C ILE A 514 17.51 11.78 13.29
N TYR A 515 16.69 11.88 12.25
CA TYR A 515 16.32 10.72 11.45
C TYR A 515 17.52 10.08 10.76
N LEU A 516 18.49 10.88 10.29
CA LEU A 516 19.74 10.40 9.71
C LEU A 516 20.56 9.57 10.73
N GLU A 517 20.67 10.05 11.98
CA GLU A 517 21.33 9.30 13.03
C GLU A 517 20.60 7.98 13.33
N ALA A 518 19.26 7.99 13.37
CA ALA A 518 18.44 6.80 13.58
C ALA A 518 18.57 5.82 12.39
N GLU A 519 18.49 6.30 11.17
CA GLU A 519 18.65 5.46 9.97
C GLU A 519 20.04 4.80 9.91
N ASN A 520 21.09 5.53 10.30
CA ASN A 520 22.43 4.98 10.38
C ASN A 520 22.52 3.79 11.36
N LEU A 521 21.78 3.81 12.47
CA LEU A 521 21.73 2.67 13.39
C LEU A 521 21.05 1.44 12.78
N VAL A 522 20.14 1.63 11.82
CA VAL A 522 19.41 0.54 11.13
C VAL A 522 20.17 0.09 9.87
N VAL A 523 20.54 1.00 8.99
CA VAL A 523 21.16 0.70 7.69
C VAL A 523 22.68 0.69 7.78
N GLY A 524 23.29 1.70 8.42
CA GLY A 524 24.75 1.80 8.57
C GLY A 524 25.34 0.66 9.40
N ASN A 525 24.64 0.25 10.48
CA ASN A 525 25.02 -0.94 11.28
C ASN A 525 24.44 -2.24 10.73
N ALA A 526 23.82 -2.19 9.55
CA ALA A 526 23.24 -3.33 8.87
C ALA A 526 22.32 -4.18 9.77
N LEU A 527 21.35 -3.57 10.45
CA LEU A 527 20.22 -4.31 11.00
C LEU A 527 19.37 -4.86 9.86
N ILE A 528 19.31 -4.09 8.76
CA ILE A 528 18.76 -4.49 7.47
C ILE A 528 19.74 -4.20 6.33
N ALA A 529 19.52 -4.86 5.20
CA ALA A 529 20.15 -4.53 3.92
C ALA A 529 19.07 -4.09 2.93
N PRO A 530 18.91 -2.78 2.65
CA PRO A 530 18.00 -2.29 1.62
C PRO A 530 18.33 -2.90 0.25
N THR A 531 17.31 -3.14 -0.58
CA THR A 531 17.49 -3.76 -1.91
C THR A 531 16.95 -2.88 -3.03
N TYR A 532 15.64 -2.74 -3.12
CA TYR A 532 14.98 -1.94 -4.16
C TYR A 532 13.62 -1.42 -3.67
N LEU A 533 13.09 -0.41 -4.33
CA LEU A 533 11.67 -0.02 -4.22
C LEU A 533 10.84 -0.95 -5.11
N GLU A 534 9.77 -1.49 -4.53
CA GLU A 534 8.83 -2.32 -5.28
C GLU A 534 8.20 -1.48 -6.42
N ALA A 535 8.15 -2.02 -7.62
CA ALA A 535 7.41 -1.46 -8.72
C ALA A 535 6.58 -2.55 -9.39
N SER A 536 5.27 -2.32 -9.44
CA SER A 536 4.33 -3.17 -10.15
C SER A 536 3.76 -2.40 -11.34
N PRO A 537 4.24 -2.65 -12.57
CA PRO A 537 3.69 -2.01 -13.75
C PRO A 537 2.19 -2.23 -13.87
N THR A 538 1.45 -1.14 -14.08
CA THR A 538 0.03 -1.14 -14.35
C THR A 538 -0.17 -0.83 -15.83
N TYR A 539 -0.86 -1.70 -16.55
CA TYR A 539 -1.19 -1.55 -17.95
C TYR A 539 -2.63 -1.06 -18.08
N VAL A 540 -2.83 0.04 -18.79
CA VAL A 540 -4.10 0.72 -18.94
C VAL A 540 -4.42 0.82 -20.42
N LYS A 541 -5.62 0.42 -20.84
CA LYS A 541 -6.03 0.52 -22.25
C LYS A 541 -6.00 1.97 -22.72
N ASN A 542 -5.51 2.22 -23.94
CA ASN A 542 -5.26 3.56 -24.47
C ASN A 542 -6.49 4.48 -24.49
N TYR A 543 -7.71 3.93 -24.43
CA TYR A 543 -8.96 4.68 -24.36
C TYR A 543 -9.39 5.07 -22.95
N VAL A 544 -8.72 4.55 -21.91
CA VAL A 544 -8.90 5.00 -20.53
C VAL A 544 -8.02 6.23 -20.33
N LYS A 545 -8.59 7.31 -19.86
CA LYS A 545 -7.89 8.58 -19.63
C LYS A 545 -7.87 8.95 -18.16
N ASN A 546 -6.83 9.67 -17.75
CA ASN A 546 -6.65 10.19 -16.41
C ASN A 546 -6.63 9.08 -15.31
N TYR A 547 -6.17 7.90 -15.67
CA TYR A 547 -5.91 6.84 -14.69
C TYR A 547 -4.50 7.03 -14.15
N PHE A 548 -4.36 7.89 -13.14
CA PHE A 548 -3.09 8.18 -12.48
C PHE A 548 -3.01 7.42 -11.15
N VAL A 549 -1.86 6.81 -10.89
CA VAL A 549 -1.61 6.02 -9.69
C VAL A 549 -0.67 6.80 -8.79
N THR A 550 -1.04 7.00 -7.53
CA THR A 550 -0.16 7.64 -6.54
C THR A 550 1.00 6.71 -6.13
N THR A 551 2.02 7.24 -5.49
CA THR A 551 3.12 6.44 -4.90
C THR A 551 2.63 5.44 -3.84
N ASN A 552 1.45 5.68 -3.26
CA ASN A 552 0.77 4.75 -2.35
C ASN A 552 -0.17 3.75 -3.06
N GLY A 553 -0.21 3.77 -4.41
CA GLY A 553 -1.00 2.84 -5.22
C GLY A 553 -2.49 3.16 -5.31
N THR A 554 -2.92 4.37 -4.91
CA THR A 554 -4.33 4.81 -5.02
C THR A 554 -4.63 5.46 -6.36
N VAL A 555 -5.91 5.54 -6.72
CA VAL A 555 -6.41 6.17 -7.96
C VAL A 555 -7.60 7.04 -7.62
N ASP A 556 -7.61 8.28 -8.10
CA ASP A 556 -8.81 9.12 -8.01
C ASP A 556 -9.78 8.80 -9.17
N PHE A 557 -10.74 7.93 -8.89
CA PHE A 557 -11.73 7.48 -9.89
C PHE A 557 -12.67 8.60 -10.38
N SER A 558 -12.76 9.73 -9.66
CA SER A 558 -13.55 10.89 -10.09
C SER A 558 -13.00 11.54 -11.38
N GLN A 559 -11.69 11.36 -11.64
CA GLN A 559 -11.01 11.93 -12.80
C GLN A 559 -11.02 11.02 -14.03
N VAL A 560 -11.26 9.72 -13.85
CA VAL A 560 -11.15 8.72 -14.92
C VAL A 560 -12.24 8.89 -15.97
N SER A 561 -11.88 8.71 -17.24
CA SER A 561 -12.85 8.73 -18.35
C SER A 561 -12.50 7.71 -19.43
N ILE A 562 -13.51 7.35 -20.25
CA ILE A 562 -13.40 6.38 -21.34
C ILE A 562 -13.59 7.12 -22.68
N GLU A 563 -12.58 7.05 -23.57
CA GLU A 563 -12.57 7.70 -24.89
C GLU A 563 -12.33 6.64 -25.99
N LYS A 564 -13.38 5.84 -26.29
CA LYS A 564 -13.37 4.80 -27.35
C LYS A 564 -13.69 5.36 -28.73
#